data_90176bfe0988186d9b1d2e4efd4c6f32
#
_entry.id   90176bfe0988186d9b1d2e4efd4c6f32
#
_cell.length_a   1.000
_cell.length_b   1.000
_cell.length_c   1.000
_cell.angle_alpha   90.00
_cell.angle_beta   90.00
_cell.angle_gamma   90.00
#
_symmetry.space_group_name_H-M   'P 1'
#
loop_
_entity.id
_entity.type
_entity.pdbx_description
1 polymer ?
#
loop_
_entity_poly.entity_id
_entity_poly.type
_entity_poly.pdbx_seq_one_letter_code
_entity_poly.pdbx_strand_id
1 'polypeptide(L)'
;MRYYFAFGANMEVAGMARRAPGAHALGKAELEHHRFAIVRPGYATVIPQRGSRVHGVLWKVGVGDLAALDAYENLACGLYGREERPVRHEGRLLRAITYFVHDPKPGPVKPGYLEDCVLPAARHWGLPADYIRSIEAFVTTAGVRQPWNEARPV
;
A
#
# COMPACT_ATOMS: atom_id res chain seq x y z
N MET A 1 19.57 -5.16 -6.55
CA MET A 1 18.11 -5.19 -6.62
C MET A 1 17.55 -5.56 -5.28
N ARG A 2 16.47 -4.94 -4.93
CA ARG A 2 15.82 -5.17 -3.63
C ARG A 2 14.36 -5.49 -3.86
N TYR A 3 13.71 -6.06 -2.83
CA TYR A 3 12.28 -6.35 -2.88
C TYR A 3 11.51 -5.19 -2.25
N TYR A 4 10.34 -4.89 -2.82
CA TYR A 4 9.45 -3.86 -2.34
C TYR A 4 8.03 -4.43 -2.28
N PHE A 5 7.35 -4.29 -1.14
CA PHE A 5 6.00 -4.76 -0.96
C PHE A 5 5.02 -3.60 -1.07
N ALA A 6 4.16 -3.65 -2.08
CA ALA A 6 3.15 -2.62 -2.31
C ALA A 6 1.78 -3.14 -1.88
N PHE A 7 1.06 -2.35 -1.10
CA PHE A 7 -0.28 -2.72 -0.64
C PHE A 7 -1.33 -1.66 -0.96
N GLY A 8 -0.92 -0.54 -1.55
CA GLY A 8 -1.81 0.56 -1.91
C GLY A 8 -1.67 0.92 -3.38
N ALA A 9 -1.45 2.21 -3.67
CA ALA A 9 -1.40 2.71 -5.04
C ALA A 9 -0.33 2.04 -5.90
N ASN A 10 0.76 1.63 -5.31
CA ASN A 10 1.87 1.04 -6.06
C ASN A 10 1.66 -0.42 -6.43
N MET A 11 0.50 -0.98 -6.15
CA MET A 11 0.11 -2.25 -6.74
C MET A 11 -0.27 -2.07 -8.20
N GLU A 12 -0.60 -0.84 -8.63
CA GLU A 12 -1.07 -0.59 -9.97
C GLU A 12 0.08 -0.60 -10.97
N VAL A 13 -0.02 -1.45 -11.97
CA VAL A 13 1.05 -1.66 -12.94
C VAL A 13 1.38 -0.38 -13.70
N ALA A 14 0.36 0.32 -14.20
CA ALA A 14 0.58 1.53 -14.97
C ALA A 14 1.20 2.64 -14.13
N GLY A 15 0.77 2.77 -12.88
CA GLY A 15 1.34 3.76 -11.97
C GLY A 15 2.81 3.49 -11.67
N MET A 16 3.14 2.23 -11.40
CA MET A 16 4.53 1.85 -11.15
C MET A 16 5.39 2.05 -12.38
N ALA A 17 4.88 1.79 -13.57
CA ALA A 17 5.64 2.02 -14.79
C ALA A 17 6.05 3.48 -14.95
N ARG A 18 5.22 4.40 -14.45
CA ARG A 18 5.55 5.82 -14.50
C ARG A 18 6.50 6.22 -13.37
N ARG A 19 6.27 5.72 -12.17
CA ARG A 19 7.05 6.15 -11.00
C ARG A 19 8.38 5.45 -10.87
N ALA A 20 8.45 4.19 -11.23
CA ALA A 20 9.63 3.37 -11.03
C ALA A 20 9.78 2.43 -12.25
N PRO A 21 10.17 2.97 -13.40
CA PRO A 21 10.17 2.20 -14.64
C PRO A 21 11.09 0.99 -14.66
N GLY A 22 12.05 0.92 -13.80
CA GLY A 22 12.92 -0.25 -13.71
C GLY A 22 12.40 -1.36 -12.82
N ALA A 23 11.24 -1.16 -12.19
CA ALA A 23 10.69 -2.16 -11.28
C ALA A 23 10.05 -3.32 -12.04
N HIS A 24 10.17 -4.52 -11.47
CA HIS A 24 9.56 -5.71 -12.05
C HIS A 24 8.62 -6.34 -11.06
N ALA A 25 7.36 -6.55 -11.45
CA ALA A 25 6.39 -7.19 -10.60
C ALA A 25 6.68 -8.68 -10.49
N LEU A 26 6.70 -9.19 -9.27
CA LEU A 26 6.89 -10.61 -9.03
C LEU A 26 5.57 -11.31 -8.74
N GLY A 27 4.57 -10.59 -8.28
CA GLY A 27 3.25 -11.16 -8.05
C GLY A 27 2.76 -10.99 -6.62
N LYS A 28 1.71 -11.72 -6.30
CA LYS A 28 1.05 -11.60 -5.01
C LYS A 28 1.96 -11.96 -3.85
N ALA A 29 1.83 -11.26 -2.76
CA ALA A 29 2.56 -11.50 -1.54
C ALA A 29 1.73 -11.08 -0.35
N GLU A 30 2.12 -11.50 0.86
CA GLU A 30 1.40 -11.12 2.07
C GLU A 30 2.35 -10.76 3.19
N LEU A 31 1.96 -9.76 3.96
CA LEU A 31 2.66 -9.32 5.15
C LEU A 31 1.86 -9.81 6.35
N GLU A 32 2.39 -10.79 7.07
CA GLU A 32 1.71 -11.39 8.21
C GLU A 32 1.80 -10.50 9.43
N HIS A 33 0.84 -10.64 10.32
CA HIS A 33 0.79 -9.92 11.60
C HIS A 33 0.70 -8.40 11.44
N HIS A 34 0.03 -7.98 10.39
CA HIS A 34 -0.29 -6.58 10.12
C HIS A 34 -1.70 -6.50 9.56
N ARG A 35 -2.33 -5.34 9.73
CA ARG A 35 -3.62 -5.07 9.11
C ARG A 35 -3.53 -3.83 8.23
N PHE A 36 -4.35 -3.80 7.22
CA PHE A 36 -4.51 -2.65 6.35
C PHE A 36 -5.36 -1.61 7.08
N ALA A 37 -4.99 -0.36 7.02
CA ALA A 37 -5.75 0.71 7.64
C ALA A 37 -5.68 1.97 6.80
N ILE A 38 -6.72 2.79 6.90
CA ILE A 38 -6.74 4.12 6.29
C ILE A 38 -6.49 5.11 7.40
N VAL A 39 -5.49 5.96 7.19
CA VAL A 39 -5.11 6.93 8.20
C VAL A 39 -4.92 8.29 7.53
N ARG A 40 -4.80 9.36 8.31
CA ARG A 40 -4.56 10.67 7.75
C ARG A 40 -3.25 10.64 6.97
N PRO A 41 -3.21 11.30 5.84
CA PRO A 41 -4.21 12.18 5.23
C PRO A 41 -5.21 11.48 4.31
N GLY A 42 -5.42 10.20 4.41
CA GLY A 42 -6.46 9.52 3.66
C GLY A 42 -5.96 8.38 2.79
N TYR A 43 -4.77 7.89 3.09
CA TYR A 43 -4.15 6.81 2.34
C TYR A 43 -3.90 5.61 3.24
N ALA A 44 -3.54 4.50 2.63
CA ALA A 44 -3.34 3.24 3.34
C ALA A 44 -2.02 3.20 4.08
N THR A 45 -2.01 2.51 5.18
CA THR A 45 -0.80 2.09 5.88
C THR A 45 -1.00 0.67 6.39
N VAL A 46 0.05 0.09 6.95
CA VAL A 46 -0.03 -1.20 7.61
C VAL A 46 0.27 -0.98 9.07
N ILE A 47 -0.48 -1.65 9.93
CA ILE A 47 -0.35 -1.53 11.38
C ILE A 47 -0.13 -2.93 11.95
N PRO A 48 0.84 -3.12 12.84
CA PRO A 48 1.05 -4.43 13.45
C PRO A 48 -0.21 -4.91 14.16
N GLN A 49 -0.61 -6.15 13.87
CA GLN A 49 -1.72 -6.79 14.53
C GLN A 49 -1.60 -8.29 14.36
N ARG A 50 -1.28 -8.96 15.46
CA ARG A 50 -1.08 -10.40 15.42
C ARG A 50 -2.30 -11.10 14.82
N GLY A 51 -2.04 -12.04 13.94
CA GLY A 51 -3.09 -12.84 13.32
C GLY A 51 -3.74 -12.24 12.08
N SER A 52 -3.46 -10.98 11.80
CA SER A 52 -3.97 -10.33 10.59
C SER A 52 -2.96 -10.43 9.46
N ARG A 53 -3.41 -10.20 8.22
CA ARG A 53 -2.53 -10.21 7.05
C ARG A 53 -2.90 -9.09 6.12
N VAL A 54 -1.88 -8.49 5.53
CA VAL A 54 -2.05 -7.52 4.46
C VAL A 54 -1.63 -8.20 3.17
N HIS A 55 -2.48 -8.18 2.18
CA HIS A 55 -2.17 -8.75 0.88
C HIS A 55 -1.76 -7.64 -0.08
N GLY A 56 -0.81 -7.92 -0.94
CA GLY A 56 -0.31 -6.94 -1.88
C GLY A 56 0.53 -7.58 -2.97
N VAL A 57 1.42 -6.79 -3.54
CA VAL A 57 2.24 -7.18 -4.67
C VAL A 57 3.71 -6.97 -4.35
N LEU A 58 4.51 -7.96 -4.66
CA LEU A 58 5.95 -7.89 -4.48
C LEU A 58 6.58 -7.43 -5.78
N TRP A 59 7.47 -6.46 -5.66
CA TRP A 59 8.22 -5.91 -6.78
C TRP A 59 9.71 -6.07 -6.53
N LYS A 60 10.47 -6.16 -7.61
CA LYS A 60 11.92 -6.10 -7.54
C LYS A 60 12.31 -4.73 -8.07
N VAL A 61 13.09 -3.98 -7.29
CA VAL A 61 13.40 -2.59 -7.60
C VAL A 61 14.90 -2.33 -7.54
N GLY A 62 15.37 -1.42 -8.36
CA GLY A 62 16.76 -0.97 -8.33
C GLY A 62 16.92 0.29 -7.49
N VAL A 63 18.14 0.77 -7.40
CA VAL A 63 18.46 1.95 -6.59
C VAL A 63 17.70 3.19 -7.07
N GLY A 64 17.65 3.41 -8.38
CA GLY A 64 16.93 4.56 -8.93
C GLY A 64 15.43 4.49 -8.68
N ASP A 65 14.87 3.29 -8.80
CA ASP A 65 13.45 3.09 -8.52
C ASP A 65 13.14 3.36 -7.07
N LEU A 66 14.03 2.93 -6.17
CA LEU A 66 13.82 3.12 -4.75
C LEU A 66 13.85 4.60 -4.40
N ALA A 67 14.75 5.38 -5.01
CA ALA A 67 14.79 6.82 -4.79
C ALA A 67 13.47 7.48 -5.23
N ALA A 68 12.93 7.03 -6.36
CA ALA A 68 11.65 7.56 -6.86
C ALA A 68 10.50 7.20 -5.93
N LEU A 69 10.50 5.99 -5.38
CA LEU A 69 9.48 5.58 -4.43
C LEU A 69 9.58 6.36 -3.13
N ASP A 70 10.79 6.61 -2.64
CA ASP A 70 10.99 7.44 -1.45
C ASP A 70 10.40 8.84 -1.65
N ALA A 71 10.59 9.40 -2.83
CA ALA A 71 10.04 10.72 -3.15
C ALA A 71 8.52 10.67 -3.22
N TYR A 72 7.98 9.64 -3.85
CA TYR A 72 6.53 9.48 -3.97
C TYR A 72 5.88 9.35 -2.59
N GLU A 73 6.53 8.66 -1.67
CA GLU A 73 6.00 8.47 -0.32
C GLU A 73 6.33 9.64 0.61
N ASN A 74 6.99 10.67 0.11
CA ASN A 74 7.36 11.84 0.90
C ASN A 74 8.16 11.46 2.15
N LEU A 75 9.12 10.57 1.96
CA LEU A 75 9.91 10.09 3.09
C LEU A 75 10.62 11.22 3.82
N ALA A 76 11.09 12.22 3.09
CA ALA A 76 11.81 13.34 3.67
C ALA A 76 10.95 14.21 4.60
N CYS A 77 9.62 14.15 4.46
CA CYS A 77 8.75 14.95 5.31
C CYS A 77 8.49 14.29 6.66
N GLY A 78 8.96 13.06 6.86
CA GLY A 78 8.79 12.39 8.14
C GLY A 78 7.42 11.78 8.38
N LEU A 79 6.49 11.88 7.43
CA LEU A 79 5.17 11.29 7.60
C LEU A 79 5.24 9.77 7.43
N TYR A 80 6.00 9.30 6.45
CA TYR A 80 6.17 7.88 6.21
C TYR A 80 7.53 7.41 6.65
N GLY A 81 7.61 6.18 7.08
CA GLY A 81 8.85 5.47 7.36
C GLY A 81 9.05 4.35 6.36
N ARG A 82 10.26 3.81 6.32
CA ARG A 82 10.60 2.74 5.42
C ARG A 82 11.40 1.70 6.20
N GLU A 83 10.93 0.46 6.20
CA GLU A 83 11.63 -0.64 6.85
C GLU A 83 11.54 -1.88 6.01
N GLU A 84 12.51 -2.77 6.16
CA GLU A 84 12.40 -4.09 5.58
C GLU A 84 11.65 -4.98 6.54
N ARG A 85 10.67 -5.69 6.04
CA ARG A 85 9.86 -6.63 6.82
C ARG A 85 9.75 -7.94 6.08
N PRO A 86 9.58 -9.06 6.80
CA PRO A 86 9.43 -10.35 6.13
C PRO A 86 8.07 -10.43 5.45
N VAL A 87 8.09 -10.77 4.18
CA VAL A 87 6.89 -10.87 3.35
C VAL A 87 6.89 -12.26 2.73
N ARG A 88 5.72 -12.90 2.71
CA ARG A 88 5.61 -14.24 2.14
C ARG A 88 5.18 -14.15 0.69
N HIS A 89 5.98 -14.79 -0.17
CA HIS A 89 5.71 -14.82 -1.60
C HIS A 89 5.99 -16.24 -2.09
N GLU A 90 5.01 -16.90 -2.65
CA GLU A 90 5.13 -18.26 -3.15
C GLU A 90 5.74 -19.21 -2.12
N GLY A 91 5.26 -19.11 -0.90
CA GLY A 91 5.70 -19.98 0.18
C GLY A 91 7.04 -19.62 0.82
N ARG A 92 7.71 -18.58 0.34
CA ARG A 92 9.02 -18.18 0.87
C ARG A 92 8.90 -16.85 1.58
N LEU A 93 9.68 -16.69 2.65
CA LEU A 93 9.78 -15.41 3.33
C LEU A 93 10.94 -14.63 2.75
N LEU A 94 10.66 -13.42 2.29
CA LEU A 94 11.65 -12.53 1.72
C LEU A 94 11.59 -11.19 2.46
N ARG A 95 12.71 -10.56 2.68
CA ARG A 95 12.72 -9.25 3.31
C ARG A 95 12.44 -8.21 2.24
N ALA A 96 11.36 -7.46 2.43
CA ALA A 96 10.92 -6.48 1.45
C ALA A 96 10.77 -5.11 2.11
N ILE A 97 11.12 -4.08 1.36
CA ILE A 97 10.93 -2.70 1.79
C ILE A 97 9.44 -2.44 1.87
N THR A 98 8.99 -1.88 3.00
CA THR A 98 7.60 -1.53 3.23
C THR A 98 7.54 -0.10 3.74
N TYR A 99 6.71 0.73 3.12
CA TYR A 99 6.47 2.09 3.58
C TYR A 99 5.25 2.08 4.51
N PHE A 100 5.30 2.86 5.57
CA PHE A 100 4.21 2.93 6.53
C PHE A 100 4.18 4.32 7.16
N VAL A 101 3.04 4.69 7.74
CA VAL A 101 2.91 5.98 8.42
C VAL A 101 3.44 5.81 9.83
N HIS A 102 4.35 6.74 10.24
CA HIS A 102 5.01 6.63 11.54
C HIS A 102 4.06 6.73 12.73
N ASP A 103 3.13 7.63 12.72
CA ASP A 103 2.22 7.86 13.84
C ASP A 103 0.81 7.85 13.27
N PRO A 104 0.27 6.67 13.01
CA PRO A 104 -1.01 6.58 12.30
C PRO A 104 -2.17 7.12 13.12
N LYS A 105 -2.90 8.07 12.54
CA LYS A 105 -4.11 8.61 13.12
C LYS A 105 -5.27 8.26 12.22
N PRO A 106 -6.33 7.67 12.74
CA PRO A 106 -7.48 7.33 11.90
C PRO A 106 -8.02 8.56 11.18
N GLY A 107 -8.47 8.37 9.98
CA GLY A 107 -9.05 9.43 9.18
C GLY A 107 -9.83 8.88 8.01
N PRO A 108 -10.66 9.71 7.38
CA PRO A 108 -11.44 9.25 6.24
C PRO A 108 -10.55 9.02 5.03
N VAL A 109 -10.95 8.10 4.17
CA VAL A 109 -10.19 7.79 2.96
C VAL A 109 -10.33 8.94 1.97
N LYS A 110 -9.27 9.22 1.24
CA LYS A 110 -9.32 10.24 0.21
C LYS A 110 -10.25 9.77 -0.91
N PRO A 111 -11.18 10.61 -1.36
CA PRO A 111 -12.13 10.20 -2.39
C PRO A 111 -11.45 9.65 -3.62
N GLY A 112 -11.90 8.52 -4.11
CA GLY A 112 -11.38 7.88 -5.30
C GLY A 112 -10.16 6.99 -5.07
N TYR A 113 -9.48 7.13 -3.94
CA TYR A 113 -8.26 6.37 -3.69
C TYR A 113 -8.50 4.86 -3.74
N LEU A 114 -9.54 4.39 -3.05
CA LEU A 114 -9.82 2.97 -3.04
C LEU A 114 -10.55 2.52 -4.31
N GLU A 115 -11.57 3.25 -4.70
CA GLU A 115 -12.41 2.84 -5.82
C GLU A 115 -11.69 2.86 -7.15
N ASP A 116 -10.82 3.85 -7.36
CA ASP A 116 -10.20 4.07 -8.65
C ASP A 116 -8.76 3.55 -8.73
N CYS A 117 -8.16 3.25 -7.60
CA CYS A 117 -6.75 2.88 -7.57
C CYS A 117 -6.50 1.54 -6.87
N VAL A 118 -6.75 1.46 -5.57
CA VAL A 118 -6.38 0.27 -4.79
C VAL A 118 -7.22 -0.95 -5.15
N LEU A 119 -8.54 -0.78 -5.21
CA LEU A 119 -9.43 -1.91 -5.48
C LEU A 119 -9.26 -2.47 -6.90
N PRO A 120 -9.18 -1.63 -7.94
CA PRO A 120 -8.92 -2.18 -9.27
C PRO A 120 -7.61 -2.96 -9.34
N ALA A 121 -6.56 -2.48 -8.69
CA ALA A 121 -5.28 -3.18 -8.68
C ALA A 121 -5.38 -4.49 -7.89
N ALA A 122 -6.06 -4.48 -6.76
CA ALA A 122 -6.25 -5.70 -5.97
C ALA A 122 -7.00 -6.77 -6.76
N ARG A 123 -7.99 -6.36 -7.54
CA ARG A 123 -8.74 -7.29 -8.40
C ARG A 123 -7.89 -7.79 -9.55
N HIS A 124 -7.11 -6.90 -10.15
CA HIS A 124 -6.22 -7.27 -11.25
C HIS A 124 -5.24 -8.35 -10.81
N TRP A 125 -4.67 -8.23 -9.62
CA TRP A 125 -3.72 -9.20 -9.13
C TRP A 125 -4.38 -10.44 -8.52
N GLY A 126 -5.70 -10.43 -8.38
CA GLY A 126 -6.42 -11.58 -7.83
C GLY A 126 -6.19 -11.80 -6.35
N LEU A 127 -6.12 -10.72 -5.57
CA LEU A 127 -5.99 -10.84 -4.13
C LEU A 127 -7.22 -11.55 -3.55
N PRO A 128 -7.13 -12.16 -2.36
CA PRO A 128 -8.24 -12.94 -1.83
C PRO A 128 -9.53 -12.13 -1.72
N ALA A 129 -10.65 -12.75 -2.08
CA ALA A 129 -11.94 -12.07 -2.09
C ALA A 129 -12.33 -11.50 -0.73
N ASP A 130 -12.03 -12.22 0.35
CA ASP A 130 -12.33 -11.74 1.70
C ASP A 130 -11.55 -10.47 2.02
N TYR A 131 -10.29 -10.45 1.59
CA TYR A 131 -9.43 -9.29 1.81
C TYR A 131 -9.95 -8.08 1.02
N ILE A 132 -10.33 -8.30 -0.24
CA ILE A 132 -10.91 -7.22 -1.07
C ILE A 132 -12.17 -6.67 -0.41
N ARG A 133 -13.04 -7.55 0.11
CA ARG A 133 -14.25 -7.10 0.81
C ARG A 133 -13.90 -6.25 2.03
N SER A 134 -12.83 -6.60 2.75
CA SER A 134 -12.44 -5.81 3.90
C SER A 134 -12.00 -4.40 3.51
N ILE A 135 -11.40 -4.25 2.33
CA ILE A 135 -11.02 -2.93 1.82
C ILE A 135 -12.26 -2.16 1.34
N GLU A 136 -13.19 -2.86 0.70
CA GLU A 136 -14.43 -2.24 0.25
C GLU A 136 -15.23 -1.64 1.41
N ALA A 137 -15.11 -2.22 2.59
CA ALA A 137 -15.79 -1.71 3.77
C ALA A 137 -15.34 -0.29 4.14
N PHE A 138 -14.08 0.05 3.87
CA PHE A 138 -13.61 1.41 4.11
C PHE A 138 -14.29 2.41 3.18
N VAL A 139 -14.59 2.00 1.95
CA VAL A 139 -15.29 2.86 1.00
C VAL A 139 -16.69 3.16 1.52
N THR A 140 -17.40 2.12 1.95
CA THR A 140 -18.77 2.28 2.43
C THR A 140 -18.81 3.21 3.63
N THR A 141 -17.91 3.01 4.57
CA THR A 141 -17.87 3.83 5.77
C THR A 141 -17.53 5.27 5.45
N ALA A 142 -16.55 5.49 4.58
CA ALA A 142 -16.13 6.83 4.24
C ALA A 142 -17.19 7.57 3.44
N GLY A 143 -17.93 6.85 2.63
CA GLY A 143 -18.94 7.49 1.79
C GLY A 143 -20.07 8.11 2.55
N VAL A 144 -20.23 7.75 3.82
CA VAL A 144 -21.32 8.27 4.59
C VAL A 144 -21.04 9.69 5.02
N ARG A 145 -19.79 10.06 5.25
CA ARG A 145 -19.57 11.39 5.67
C ARG A 145 -18.27 11.81 5.27
N GLN A 146 -17.91 12.49 4.55
CA GLN A 146 -16.72 12.78 4.18
C GLN A 146 -16.36 14.04 3.95
N PRO A 147 -16.18 14.79 4.60
CA PRO A 147 -15.87 16.12 4.40
C PRO A 147 -14.49 16.39 4.03
N TRP A 148 -13.65 15.59 3.94
CA TRP A 148 -12.30 16.03 3.84
C TRP A 148 -11.77 16.03 2.45
N ASN A 149 -12.54 16.13 1.60
CA ASN A 149 -12.19 16.25 0.29
C ASN A 149 -11.48 17.53 0.14
N GLU A 150 -11.33 18.29 1.15
CA GLU A 150 -10.63 19.43 1.07
C GLU A 150 -9.33 19.00 0.93
N ALA A 151 -8.89 19.16 -0.05
CA ALA A 151 -7.67 18.87 -0.37
C ALA A 151 -6.65 18.66 0.49
N ARG A 152 -6.08 17.72 0.43
CA ARG A 152 -5.09 17.43 1.19
C ARG A 152 -4.07 17.00 0.36
N PRO A 153 -3.16 17.61 0.01
CA PRO A 153 -2.10 17.18 -0.83
C PRO A 153 -1.32 16.24 0.01
N VAL A 154 -0.75 15.33 -0.55
CA VAL A 154 0.09 14.41 0.17
C VAL A 154 1.45 14.37 -0.43
#